data_c48e97f7f7e6804d6c9bac1d06bc3355
#
_entry.id   c48e97f7f7e6804d6c9bac1d06bc3355
#
_cell.length_a   1.000
_cell.length_b   1.000
_cell.length_c   1.000
_cell.angle_alpha   90.00
_cell.angle_beta   90.00
_cell.angle_gamma   90.00
#
_symmetry.space_group_name_H-M   'P 1'
#
loop_
_entity.id
_entity.type
_entity.pdbx_description
1 polymer ?
#
loop_
_entity_poly.entity_id
_entity_poly.type
_entity_poly.pdbx_seq_one_letter_code
_entity_poly.pdbx_strand_id
1 'polypeptide(L)'
;MSEAKADIKRSEDWQKATAYEILDSDIERQRKLIGVWEPMKTAEYVQTASEDSIRNWAFGCGDDNPLFTDPHYARKTRWGGVIAPGMFVGQINRTMKGDPLPDDVRALKKSLFKGIHVFVSGSAWQFYRPVRPGDTIYSYGGDLTCEVKQSEFAGRSIIITSRRVKVNQRAEVVATYDILRVLTERKTAVKKGKNLSIEPASYTDEELEQIENIYANEHVQGCEKRYFEDVAEGDSLGLQAKGPLTVTDVICFHAGGYGFTPYAPTANRRAHKNRRRIPAFYVKNEHGIPDVAQRLHWDPVWAQAIGNPMAYDYGVMRENFLWQYLNDWAGDDAIIVHVHDEIRKFNFMGDVQRVTGKVLGKRVEHGQNLVDVAVTFVNQRDEESVRSTAMIALPSKEKPLPLYPEVPSDLAETAARMMARHWELGGD
;
A
#
# COMPACT_ATOMS: atom_id res chain seq x y z
N MET A 1 27.58 2.46 -24.44
CA MET A 1 26.25 2.29 -25.11
C MET A 1 26.02 0.93 -25.78
N SER A 2 27.06 0.17 -26.16
CA SER A 2 26.90 -1.18 -26.79
C SER A 2 26.77 -2.33 -25.79
N GLU A 3 27.30 -2.21 -24.60
CA GLU A 3 27.25 -3.25 -23.54
C GLU A 3 25.92 -3.28 -22.79
N ALA A 4 25.29 -2.11 -22.57
CA ALA A 4 23.94 -2.05 -22.01
C ALA A 4 22.89 -2.79 -22.90
N LYS A 5 23.13 -2.85 -24.22
CA LYS A 5 22.31 -3.65 -25.15
C LYS A 5 22.54 -5.15 -25.04
N ALA A 6 23.69 -5.60 -24.54
CA ALA A 6 23.98 -7.04 -24.38
C ALA A 6 23.28 -7.62 -23.13
N ASP A 7 23.03 -6.82 -22.10
CA ASP A 7 22.28 -7.26 -20.91
C ASP A 7 20.77 -7.21 -21.11
N ILE A 8 20.27 -6.41 -22.06
CA ILE A 8 18.89 -6.47 -22.55
C ILE A 8 18.58 -7.85 -23.15
N LYS A 9 19.55 -8.53 -23.76
CA LYS A 9 19.37 -9.90 -24.28
C LYS A 9 19.12 -10.94 -23.18
N ARG A 10 19.60 -10.72 -21.95
CA ARG A 10 19.28 -11.58 -20.81
C ARG A 10 17.89 -11.30 -20.23
N SER A 11 17.35 -10.09 -20.43
CA SER A 11 15.94 -9.80 -20.12
C SER A 11 15.01 -10.57 -21.06
N GLU A 12 15.42 -10.90 -22.27
CA GLU A 12 14.65 -11.76 -23.20
C GLU A 12 14.48 -13.19 -22.65
N ASP A 13 15.49 -13.74 -21.97
CA ASP A 13 15.37 -15.07 -21.34
C ASP A 13 14.46 -15.04 -20.12
N TRP A 14 14.46 -13.95 -19.36
CA TRP A 14 13.51 -13.73 -18.29
C TRP A 14 12.09 -13.45 -18.82
N GLN A 15 11.96 -12.68 -19.92
CA GLN A 15 10.70 -12.46 -20.63
C GLN A 15 10.16 -13.75 -21.25
N LYS A 16 11.01 -14.61 -21.79
CA LYS A 16 10.63 -15.95 -22.27
C LYS A 16 10.20 -16.86 -21.13
N ALA A 17 10.88 -16.80 -19.99
CA ALA A 17 10.55 -17.59 -18.81
C ALA A 17 9.23 -17.16 -18.14
N THR A 18 8.69 -15.97 -18.45
CA THR A 18 7.45 -15.42 -17.88
C THR A 18 6.29 -15.36 -18.90
N ALA A 19 6.45 -15.92 -20.09
CA ALA A 19 5.43 -15.91 -21.15
C ALA A 19 4.38 -17.03 -20.95
N TYR A 20 3.84 -17.18 -19.76
CA TYR A 20 2.82 -18.19 -19.48
C TYR A 20 1.40 -17.65 -19.72
N GLU A 21 0.52 -18.56 -20.06
CA GLU A 21 -0.91 -18.32 -20.23
C GLU A 21 -1.65 -18.61 -18.92
N ILE A 22 -2.76 -17.92 -18.70
CA ILE A 22 -3.65 -18.18 -17.58
C ILE A 22 -4.45 -19.45 -17.89
N LEU A 23 -4.20 -20.52 -17.14
CA LEU A 23 -4.86 -21.81 -17.33
C LEU A 23 -6.18 -21.87 -16.57
N ASP A 24 -7.20 -22.51 -17.16
CA ASP A 24 -8.48 -22.76 -16.47
C ASP A 24 -8.29 -23.59 -15.19
N SER A 25 -7.36 -24.56 -15.23
CA SER A 25 -7.01 -25.35 -14.06
C SER A 25 -6.44 -24.52 -12.90
N ASP A 26 -5.73 -23.43 -13.20
CA ASP A 26 -5.23 -22.51 -12.16
C ASP A 26 -6.38 -21.68 -11.57
N ILE A 27 -7.32 -21.24 -12.40
CA ILE A 27 -8.52 -20.52 -11.94
C ILE A 27 -9.37 -21.42 -11.03
N GLU A 28 -9.59 -22.65 -11.41
CA GLU A 28 -10.36 -23.61 -10.59
C GLU A 28 -9.67 -23.89 -9.26
N ARG A 29 -8.35 -24.07 -9.25
CA ARG A 29 -7.56 -24.22 -8.03
C ARG A 29 -7.64 -22.99 -7.15
N GLN A 30 -7.54 -21.79 -7.74
CA GLN A 30 -7.65 -20.52 -7.02
C GLN A 30 -9.02 -20.36 -6.37
N ARG A 31 -10.10 -20.71 -7.09
CA ARG A 31 -11.46 -20.63 -6.54
C ARG A 31 -11.66 -21.56 -5.33
N LYS A 32 -11.00 -22.72 -5.28
CA LYS A 32 -11.02 -23.61 -4.12
C LYS A 32 -10.24 -23.08 -2.92
N LEU A 33 -9.39 -22.07 -3.11
CA LEU A 33 -8.66 -21.39 -2.04
C LEU A 33 -9.42 -20.20 -1.43
N ILE A 34 -10.56 -19.82 -2.00
CA ILE A 34 -11.41 -18.76 -1.42
C ILE A 34 -11.88 -19.18 -0.04
N GLY A 35 -11.71 -18.29 0.95
CA GLY A 35 -12.08 -18.54 2.34
C GLY A 35 -11.09 -19.39 3.14
N VAL A 36 -9.97 -19.81 2.54
CA VAL A 36 -8.88 -20.47 3.26
C VAL A 36 -8.02 -19.43 3.96
N TRP A 37 -8.13 -19.36 5.28
CA TRP A 37 -7.40 -18.41 6.12
C TRP A 37 -6.09 -18.98 6.63
N GLU A 38 -5.01 -18.23 6.50
CA GLU A 38 -3.67 -18.63 6.93
C GLU A 38 -2.99 -17.54 7.75
N PRO A 39 -2.25 -17.91 8.82
CA PRO A 39 -1.40 -16.99 9.54
C PRO A 39 -0.26 -16.49 8.64
N MET A 40 0.08 -15.22 8.73
CA MET A 40 1.24 -14.67 8.03
C MET A 40 2.53 -15.03 8.79
N LYS A 41 3.36 -15.84 8.14
CA LYS A 41 4.64 -16.35 8.68
C LYS A 41 5.83 -15.43 8.33
N THR A 42 5.58 -14.31 7.64
CA THR A 42 6.62 -13.35 7.26
C THR A 42 6.54 -12.15 8.20
N ALA A 43 7.65 -11.86 8.88
CA ALA A 43 7.79 -10.62 9.62
C ALA A 43 8.12 -9.47 8.67
N GLU A 44 7.57 -8.31 8.93
CA GLU A 44 7.94 -7.07 8.25
C GLU A 44 9.19 -6.44 8.88
N TYR A 45 9.66 -5.33 8.31
CA TYR A 45 10.83 -4.61 8.83
C TYR A 45 10.58 -4.09 10.24
N VAL A 46 9.39 -3.55 10.49
CA VAL A 46 8.92 -3.18 11.83
C VAL A 46 8.04 -4.30 12.38
N GLN A 47 8.31 -4.74 13.61
CA GLN A 47 7.57 -5.84 14.25
C GLN A 47 6.78 -5.38 15.49
N THR A 48 7.24 -4.31 16.13
CA THR A 48 6.59 -3.68 17.28
C THR A 48 6.61 -2.18 17.06
N ALA A 49 5.48 -1.51 17.26
CA ALA A 49 5.38 -0.07 17.17
C ALA A 49 6.15 0.59 18.32
N SER A 50 6.94 1.60 18.01
CA SER A 50 7.58 2.49 18.98
C SER A 50 7.36 3.93 18.54
N GLU A 51 7.54 4.89 19.46
CA GLU A 51 7.50 6.31 19.07
C GLU A 51 8.47 6.61 17.93
N ASP A 52 9.68 6.00 17.95
CA ASP A 52 10.66 6.16 16.89
C ASP A 52 10.20 5.57 15.55
N SER A 53 9.63 4.35 15.55
CA SER A 53 9.17 3.73 14.30
C SER A 53 7.97 4.45 13.70
N ILE A 54 7.09 4.99 14.53
CA ILE A 54 5.94 5.79 14.10
C ILE A 54 6.42 7.11 13.50
N ARG A 55 7.29 7.84 14.23
CA ARG A 55 7.88 9.10 13.74
C ARG A 55 8.66 8.91 12.45
N ASN A 56 9.50 7.88 12.38
CA ASN A 56 10.30 7.61 11.20
C ASN A 56 9.43 7.26 9.99
N TRP A 57 8.32 6.53 10.22
CA TRP A 57 7.34 6.25 9.17
C TRP A 57 6.68 7.54 8.65
N ALA A 58 6.19 8.40 9.55
CA ALA A 58 5.60 9.66 9.17
C ALA A 58 6.57 10.49 8.31
N PHE A 59 7.80 10.73 8.79
CA PHE A 59 8.81 11.47 8.04
C PHE A 59 9.20 10.80 6.73
N GLY A 60 9.30 9.47 6.69
CA GLY A 60 9.62 8.74 5.47
C GLY A 60 8.52 8.82 4.40
N CYS A 61 7.30 9.12 4.80
CA CYS A 61 6.16 9.38 3.91
C CYS A 61 5.93 10.88 3.65
N GLY A 62 6.73 11.78 4.25
CA GLY A 62 6.54 13.22 4.15
C GLY A 62 5.39 13.76 4.98
N ASP A 63 4.97 13.05 6.03
CA ASP A 63 3.92 13.47 6.96
C ASP A 63 4.55 14.10 8.20
N ASP A 64 4.32 15.38 8.41
CA ASP A 64 4.86 16.17 9.51
C ASP A 64 3.85 16.47 10.62
N ASN A 65 2.66 15.84 10.59
CA ASN A 65 1.63 16.03 11.60
C ASN A 65 2.19 15.72 13.00
N PRO A 66 2.15 16.69 13.94
CA PRO A 66 2.71 16.53 15.28
C PRO A 66 2.00 15.45 16.12
N LEU A 67 0.80 15.03 15.76
CA LEU A 67 0.14 13.89 16.40
C LEU A 67 0.96 12.61 16.31
N PHE A 68 1.71 12.43 15.22
CA PHE A 68 2.53 11.25 14.95
C PHE A 68 4.00 11.44 15.32
N THR A 69 4.45 12.70 15.43
CA THR A 69 5.88 13.03 15.48
C THR A 69 6.32 13.72 16.78
N ASP A 70 5.40 14.38 17.51
CA ASP A 70 5.69 15.09 18.75
C ASP A 70 4.90 14.52 19.95
N PRO A 71 5.56 13.80 20.88
CA PRO A 71 4.91 13.26 22.09
C PRO A 71 4.32 14.33 23.01
N HIS A 72 4.86 15.56 23.02
CA HIS A 72 4.31 16.64 23.85
C HIS A 72 2.99 17.18 23.31
N TYR A 73 2.91 17.30 21.99
CA TYR A 73 1.66 17.65 21.31
C TYR A 73 0.63 16.53 21.48
N ALA A 74 0.99 15.29 21.14
CA ALA A 74 0.10 14.15 21.16
C ALA A 74 -0.53 13.87 22.54
N ARG A 75 0.21 14.11 23.64
CA ARG A 75 -0.34 13.98 25.01
C ARG A 75 -1.48 14.95 25.32
N LYS A 76 -1.58 16.08 24.63
CA LYS A 76 -2.63 17.08 24.83
C LYS A 76 -3.89 16.80 24.01
N THR A 77 -3.81 15.87 23.06
CA THR A 77 -4.94 15.47 22.21
C THR A 77 -5.80 14.42 22.92
N ARG A 78 -6.95 14.11 22.33
CA ARG A 78 -7.82 13.02 22.81
C ARG A 78 -7.11 11.67 22.93
N TRP A 79 -6.03 11.50 22.20
CA TRP A 79 -5.28 10.25 22.14
C TRP A 79 -4.38 10.01 23.34
N GLY A 80 -4.03 11.06 24.09
CA GLY A 80 -3.23 11.01 25.31
C GLY A 80 -1.78 10.56 25.06
N GLY A 81 -1.32 10.54 23.83
CA GLY A 81 0.02 10.15 23.38
C GLY A 81 0.06 9.90 21.89
N VAL A 82 1.24 9.61 21.37
CA VAL A 82 1.46 9.33 19.96
C VAL A 82 0.62 8.14 19.50
N ILE A 83 0.02 8.28 18.33
CA ILE A 83 -0.58 7.18 17.56
C ILE A 83 0.11 7.10 16.20
N ALA A 84 0.01 5.96 15.53
CA ALA A 84 0.56 5.83 14.19
C ALA A 84 -0.41 6.39 13.13
N PRO A 85 0.10 6.94 12.00
CA PRO A 85 -0.71 7.12 10.79
C PRO A 85 -1.36 5.80 10.40
N GLY A 86 -2.60 5.82 9.92
CA GLY A 86 -3.36 4.57 9.71
C GLY A 86 -2.66 3.57 8.80
N MET A 87 -2.02 4.04 7.73
CA MET A 87 -1.32 3.16 6.78
C MET A 87 -0.06 2.48 7.37
N PHE A 88 0.47 2.96 8.50
CA PHE A 88 1.54 2.28 9.23
C PHE A 88 1.19 0.82 9.58
N VAL A 89 -0.09 0.54 9.85
CA VAL A 89 -0.54 -0.83 10.17
C VAL A 89 -0.26 -1.82 9.04
N GLY A 90 -0.13 -1.35 7.80
CA GLY A 90 0.25 -2.15 6.64
C GLY A 90 1.70 -2.60 6.68
N GLN A 91 2.57 -1.84 7.34
CA GLN A 91 4.03 -2.01 7.33
C GLN A 91 4.58 -2.64 8.62
N ILE A 92 3.70 -2.96 9.54
CA ILE A 92 4.07 -3.64 10.79
C ILE A 92 3.48 -5.05 10.79
N ASN A 93 4.34 -6.04 11.01
CA ASN A 93 3.89 -7.42 11.18
C ASN A 93 4.95 -8.27 11.87
N ARG A 94 4.52 -9.05 12.86
CA ARG A 94 5.29 -10.10 13.48
C ARG A 94 4.82 -11.47 12.97
N THR A 95 5.71 -12.45 12.92
CA THR A 95 5.35 -13.80 12.47
C THR A 95 4.26 -14.41 13.35
N MET A 96 3.14 -14.78 12.74
CA MET A 96 2.08 -15.51 13.41
C MET A 96 2.28 -17.02 13.22
N LYS A 97 2.32 -17.78 14.31
CA LYS A 97 2.33 -19.25 14.26
C LYS A 97 0.93 -19.76 13.97
N GLY A 98 0.84 -20.91 13.33
CA GLY A 98 -0.42 -21.61 13.06
C GLY A 98 -0.14 -22.98 12.45
N ASP A 99 -1.16 -23.79 12.37
CA ASP A 99 -1.08 -25.12 11.82
C ASP A 99 -0.66 -25.11 10.35
N PRO A 100 0.03 -26.14 9.87
CA PRO A 100 0.25 -26.31 8.44
C PRO A 100 -1.08 -26.54 7.73
N LEU A 101 -1.22 -25.99 6.53
CA LEU A 101 -2.38 -26.32 5.70
C LEU A 101 -2.42 -27.84 5.43
N PRO A 102 -3.61 -28.41 5.30
CA PRO A 102 -3.80 -29.78 4.80
C PRO A 102 -3.08 -30.00 3.47
N ASP A 103 -2.65 -31.23 3.21
CA ASP A 103 -1.82 -31.55 2.03
C ASP A 103 -2.53 -31.28 0.71
N ASP A 104 -3.81 -31.53 0.63
CA ASP A 104 -4.66 -31.24 -0.52
C ASP A 104 -4.76 -29.73 -0.78
N VAL A 105 -4.92 -28.93 0.25
CA VAL A 105 -4.94 -27.45 0.13
C VAL A 105 -3.56 -26.92 -0.28
N ARG A 106 -2.47 -27.48 0.28
CA ARG A 106 -1.10 -27.11 -0.15
C ARG A 106 -0.83 -27.45 -1.61
N ALA A 107 -1.38 -28.56 -2.09
CA ALA A 107 -1.27 -28.98 -3.48
C ALA A 107 -1.93 -27.96 -4.43
N LEU A 108 -3.07 -27.37 -4.05
CA LEU A 108 -3.73 -26.31 -4.84
C LEU A 108 -2.85 -25.09 -5.04
N LYS A 109 -2.04 -24.72 -4.04
CA LYS A 109 -1.15 -23.54 -4.07
C LYS A 109 0.13 -23.75 -4.87
N LYS A 110 0.53 -25.00 -5.12
CA LYS A 110 1.81 -25.33 -5.77
C LYS A 110 1.87 -24.80 -7.20
N SER A 111 2.80 -23.88 -7.47
CA SER A 111 3.02 -23.29 -8.79
C SER A 111 1.80 -22.61 -9.41
N LEU A 112 0.87 -22.12 -8.59
CA LEU A 112 -0.33 -21.43 -9.02
C LEU A 112 0.05 -20.14 -9.76
N PHE A 113 -0.51 -19.91 -10.96
CA PHE A 113 -0.21 -18.77 -11.83
C PHE A 113 1.29 -18.52 -12.06
N LYS A 114 2.06 -19.60 -12.16
CA LYS A 114 3.50 -19.51 -12.36
C LYS A 114 3.84 -18.67 -13.59
N GLY A 115 4.65 -17.64 -13.41
CA GLY A 115 5.13 -16.77 -14.50
C GLY A 115 4.11 -15.73 -14.99
N ILE A 116 2.91 -15.70 -14.42
CA ILE A 116 1.92 -14.65 -14.71
C ILE A 116 2.33 -13.36 -13.99
N HIS A 117 2.15 -12.22 -14.66
CA HIS A 117 2.43 -10.92 -14.07
C HIS A 117 1.28 -10.51 -13.15
N VAL A 118 1.64 -10.00 -11.97
CA VAL A 118 0.70 -9.54 -10.96
C VAL A 118 0.92 -8.07 -10.69
N PHE A 119 -0.14 -7.29 -10.79
CA PHE A 119 -0.17 -5.88 -10.39
C PHE A 119 -1.11 -5.70 -9.19
N VAL A 120 -0.77 -4.81 -8.28
CA VAL A 120 -1.72 -4.27 -7.31
C VAL A 120 -2.43 -3.11 -8.01
N SER A 121 -3.74 -3.18 -8.10
CA SER A 121 -4.58 -2.19 -8.80
C SER A 121 -5.43 -1.35 -7.86
N GLY A 122 -5.32 -1.57 -6.56
CA GLY A 122 -6.04 -0.82 -5.55
C GLY A 122 -6.18 -1.59 -4.25
N SER A 123 -6.77 -0.94 -3.28
CA SER A 123 -6.98 -1.50 -1.96
C SER A 123 -8.26 -0.98 -1.30
N ALA A 124 -8.68 -1.69 -0.25
CA ALA A 124 -9.72 -1.20 0.65
C ALA A 124 -9.29 -1.46 2.11
N TRP A 125 -9.21 -0.40 2.87
CA TRP A 125 -8.86 -0.43 4.28
C TRP A 125 -10.10 -0.16 5.14
N GLN A 126 -10.25 -0.93 6.21
CA GLN A 126 -11.21 -0.67 7.28
C GLN A 126 -10.44 -0.62 8.59
N PHE A 127 -10.60 0.46 9.36
CA PHE A 127 -9.88 0.67 10.61
C PHE A 127 -10.83 0.52 11.80
N TYR A 128 -10.35 -0.19 12.84
CA TYR A 128 -11.11 -0.48 14.06
C TYR A 128 -10.44 0.04 15.31
N ARG A 129 -9.13 0.33 15.27
CA ARG A 129 -8.35 0.82 16.40
C ARG A 129 -7.11 1.57 15.91
N PRO A 130 -6.61 2.56 16.66
CA PRO A 130 -5.29 3.14 16.40
C PRO A 130 -4.19 2.14 16.77
N VAL A 131 -3.06 2.21 16.07
CA VAL A 131 -1.82 1.57 16.52
C VAL A 131 -1.09 2.54 17.45
N ARG A 132 -0.62 2.04 18.58
CA ARG A 132 0.08 2.81 19.61
C ARG A 132 1.49 2.28 19.86
N PRO A 133 2.40 3.08 20.40
CA PRO A 133 3.68 2.57 20.92
C PRO A 133 3.45 1.40 21.88
N GLY A 134 4.20 0.31 21.68
CA GLY A 134 4.06 -0.96 22.39
C GLY A 134 3.16 -1.99 21.70
N ASP A 135 2.39 -1.60 20.68
CA ASP A 135 1.61 -2.58 19.95
C ASP A 135 2.49 -3.45 19.04
N THR A 136 2.26 -4.75 19.12
CA THR A 136 2.81 -5.76 18.21
C THR A 136 1.68 -6.26 17.32
N ILE A 137 1.86 -6.22 16.02
CA ILE A 137 0.82 -6.58 15.06
C ILE A 137 1.14 -7.94 14.44
N TYR A 138 0.16 -8.80 14.42
CA TYR A 138 0.12 -10.07 13.73
C TYR A 138 -0.91 -9.99 12.60
N SER A 139 -0.79 -10.89 11.62
CA SER A 139 -1.74 -10.93 10.52
C SER A 139 -2.08 -12.35 10.13
N TYR A 140 -3.31 -12.51 9.69
CA TYR A 140 -3.72 -13.67 8.91
C TYR A 140 -4.48 -13.18 7.66
N GLY A 141 -4.62 -14.03 6.67
CA GLY A 141 -5.30 -13.63 5.46
C GLY A 141 -5.73 -14.78 4.58
N GLY A 142 -6.53 -14.46 3.59
CA GLY A 142 -7.06 -15.39 2.60
C GLY A 142 -7.63 -14.66 1.40
N ASP A 143 -7.93 -15.41 0.34
CA ASP A 143 -8.54 -14.85 -0.86
C ASP A 143 -10.08 -14.82 -0.69
N LEU A 144 -10.69 -13.71 -1.11
CA LEU A 144 -12.13 -13.48 -1.02
C LEU A 144 -12.84 -13.77 -2.35
N THR A 145 -12.21 -13.38 -3.47
CA THR A 145 -12.79 -13.50 -4.81
C THR A 145 -11.74 -13.92 -5.82
N CYS A 146 -12.21 -14.51 -6.94
CA CYS A 146 -11.41 -14.78 -8.12
C CYS A 146 -12.30 -14.60 -9.36
N GLU A 147 -12.19 -13.44 -10.00
CA GLU A 147 -13.00 -13.05 -11.16
C GLU A 147 -12.19 -13.09 -12.43
N VAL A 148 -12.76 -13.68 -13.48
CA VAL A 148 -12.17 -13.65 -14.82
C VAL A 148 -12.74 -12.45 -15.58
N LYS A 149 -11.85 -11.63 -16.14
CA LYS A 149 -12.19 -10.52 -17.03
C LYS A 149 -11.60 -10.73 -18.41
N GLN A 150 -12.33 -10.38 -19.43
CA GLN A 150 -11.85 -10.26 -20.81
C GLN A 150 -11.58 -8.78 -21.06
N SER A 151 -10.38 -8.50 -21.54
CA SER A 151 -9.96 -7.15 -21.91
C SER A 151 -9.51 -7.18 -23.36
N GLU A 152 -10.03 -6.27 -24.17
CA GLU A 152 -9.56 -6.07 -25.56
C GLU A 152 -8.06 -5.79 -25.62
N PHE A 153 -7.54 -5.24 -24.53
CA PHE A 153 -6.18 -4.78 -24.38
C PHE A 153 -5.21 -5.84 -23.84
N ALA A 154 -5.56 -6.48 -22.72
CA ALA A 154 -4.71 -7.44 -22.00
C ALA A 154 -5.06 -8.90 -22.32
N GLY A 155 -6.10 -9.15 -23.16
CA GLY A 155 -6.63 -10.48 -23.34
C GLY A 155 -7.34 -10.98 -22.08
N ARG A 156 -7.04 -12.21 -21.67
CA ARG A 156 -7.57 -12.79 -20.44
C ARG A 156 -6.84 -12.22 -19.22
N SER A 157 -7.58 -11.78 -18.23
CA SER A 157 -7.06 -11.31 -16.95
C SER A 157 -7.90 -11.87 -15.81
N ILE A 158 -7.29 -11.93 -14.62
CA ILE A 158 -7.96 -12.37 -13.39
C ILE A 158 -7.82 -11.27 -12.36
N ILE A 159 -8.92 -10.96 -11.67
CA ILE A 159 -8.91 -10.10 -10.50
C ILE A 159 -9.09 -10.98 -9.27
N ILE A 160 -8.12 -10.92 -8.36
CA ILE A 160 -8.17 -11.63 -7.07
C ILE A 160 -8.20 -10.56 -5.98
N THR A 161 -9.25 -10.58 -5.17
CA THR A 161 -9.30 -9.80 -3.93
C THR A 161 -8.86 -10.69 -2.78
N SER A 162 -7.86 -10.24 -2.03
CA SER A 162 -7.33 -10.94 -0.87
C SER A 162 -7.43 -10.07 0.35
N ARG A 163 -7.97 -10.60 1.44
CA ARG A 163 -8.06 -9.90 2.72
C ARG A 163 -6.91 -10.28 3.64
N ARG A 164 -6.32 -9.27 4.28
CA ARG A 164 -5.46 -9.42 5.45
C ARG A 164 -6.15 -8.80 6.65
N VAL A 165 -6.16 -9.51 7.76
CA VAL A 165 -6.67 -9.02 9.03
C VAL A 165 -5.48 -8.74 9.93
N LYS A 166 -5.40 -7.53 10.44
CA LYS A 166 -4.36 -7.05 11.35
C LYS A 166 -4.86 -7.15 12.78
N VAL A 167 -4.13 -7.86 13.62
CA VAL A 167 -4.52 -8.17 15.00
C VAL A 167 -3.37 -7.80 15.92
N ASN A 168 -3.67 -7.14 17.03
CA ASN A 168 -2.63 -6.82 18.02
C ASN A 168 -2.36 -8.00 18.98
N GLN A 169 -1.38 -7.85 19.85
CA GLN A 169 -0.99 -8.84 20.86
C GLN A 169 -2.08 -9.17 21.90
N ARG A 170 -3.21 -8.47 21.90
CA ARG A 170 -4.38 -8.73 22.76
C ARG A 170 -5.51 -9.44 22.05
N ALA A 171 -5.23 -9.97 20.85
CA ALA A 171 -6.24 -10.55 19.93
C ALA A 171 -7.31 -9.56 19.44
N GLU A 172 -7.06 -8.26 19.52
CA GLU A 172 -7.98 -7.24 19.03
C GLU A 172 -7.71 -6.94 17.56
N VAL A 173 -8.75 -6.95 16.74
CA VAL A 173 -8.64 -6.53 15.33
C VAL A 173 -8.36 -5.04 15.27
N VAL A 174 -7.30 -4.65 14.59
CA VAL A 174 -6.88 -3.27 14.39
C VAL A 174 -7.38 -2.73 13.04
N ALA A 175 -7.20 -3.52 11.98
CA ALA A 175 -7.66 -3.17 10.65
C ALA A 175 -7.88 -4.40 9.78
N THR A 176 -8.65 -4.24 8.70
CA THR A 176 -8.62 -5.15 7.55
C THR A 176 -8.09 -4.42 6.32
N TYR A 177 -7.42 -5.18 5.47
CA TYR A 177 -6.80 -4.71 4.24
C TYR A 177 -7.14 -5.65 3.09
N ASP A 178 -8.01 -5.22 2.20
CA ASP A 178 -8.37 -5.94 0.99
C ASP A 178 -7.50 -5.43 -0.16
N ILE A 179 -6.74 -6.33 -0.78
CA ILE A 179 -5.79 -6.03 -1.85
C ILE A 179 -6.38 -6.55 -3.16
N LEU A 180 -6.53 -5.66 -4.13
CA LEU A 180 -6.97 -6.02 -5.49
C LEU A 180 -5.74 -6.30 -6.34
N ARG A 181 -5.59 -7.57 -6.75
CA ARG A 181 -4.50 -8.02 -7.63
C ARG A 181 -5.03 -8.34 -9.01
N VAL A 182 -4.44 -7.75 -10.02
CA VAL A 182 -4.73 -8.04 -11.42
C VAL A 182 -3.61 -8.91 -11.99
N LEU A 183 -3.98 -10.09 -12.45
CA LEU A 183 -3.09 -11.04 -13.10
C LEU A 183 -3.33 -10.96 -14.62
N THR A 184 -2.27 -10.78 -15.40
CA THR A 184 -2.36 -10.59 -16.86
C THR A 184 -1.36 -11.44 -17.62
N GLU A 185 -1.74 -11.85 -18.85
CA GLU A 185 -0.85 -12.54 -19.78
C GLU A 185 0.07 -11.54 -20.48
N ARG A 186 1.38 -11.69 -20.32
CA ARG A 186 2.36 -10.76 -20.91
C ARG A 186 2.40 -10.72 -22.44
N LYS A 187 2.11 -11.85 -23.10
CA LYS A 187 2.21 -11.93 -24.56
C LYS A 187 1.37 -10.88 -25.28
N THR A 188 0.23 -10.54 -24.74
CA THR A 188 -0.70 -9.61 -25.37
C THR A 188 -0.23 -8.15 -25.22
N ALA A 189 0.33 -7.79 -24.08
CA ALA A 189 0.85 -6.45 -23.84
C ALA A 189 2.10 -6.13 -24.66
N VAL A 190 3.02 -7.10 -24.80
CA VAL A 190 4.25 -6.95 -25.59
C VAL A 190 3.96 -6.95 -27.10
N LYS A 191 3.05 -7.81 -27.59
CA LYS A 191 2.68 -7.88 -29.02
C LYS A 191 1.94 -6.63 -29.51
N LYS A 192 1.21 -5.92 -28.67
CA LYS A 192 0.49 -4.69 -29.03
C LYS A 192 1.36 -3.43 -29.01
N GLY A 193 2.68 -3.60 -28.95
CA GLY A 193 3.64 -2.53 -29.22
C GLY A 193 3.57 -1.36 -28.25
N LYS A 194 3.41 -1.64 -26.96
CA LYS A 194 3.53 -0.62 -25.95
C LYS A 194 4.98 -0.33 -25.57
N ASN A 195 5.75 0.12 -26.54
CA ASN A 195 6.74 1.14 -26.26
C ASN A 195 5.95 2.46 -26.11
N LEU A 196 5.26 2.64 -25.01
CA LEU A 196 4.86 3.96 -24.62
C LEU A 196 6.16 4.69 -24.26
N SER A 197 6.72 5.41 -25.22
CA SER A 197 7.71 6.44 -24.94
C SER A 197 6.99 7.51 -24.16
N ILE A 198 7.05 7.45 -22.84
CA ILE A 198 6.64 8.54 -21.98
C ILE A 198 7.84 9.45 -21.90
N GLU A 199 7.66 10.72 -22.30
CA GLU A 199 8.71 11.71 -22.12
C GLU A 199 8.94 11.92 -20.61
N PRO A 200 10.21 11.90 -20.14
CA PRO A 200 10.53 12.25 -18.77
C PRO A 200 9.98 13.62 -18.41
N ALA A 201 9.48 13.77 -17.20
CA ALA A 201 9.05 15.07 -16.70
C ALA A 201 10.24 16.05 -16.69
N SER A 202 9.97 17.27 -17.07
CA SER A 202 10.91 18.40 -17.06
C SER A 202 10.16 19.63 -16.61
N TYR A 203 10.77 20.44 -15.78
CA TYR A 203 10.14 21.61 -15.18
C TYR A 203 10.99 22.83 -15.41
N THR A 204 10.35 23.97 -15.69
CA THR A 204 10.96 25.30 -15.59
C THR A 204 10.99 25.74 -14.13
N ASP A 205 11.77 26.79 -13.83
CA ASP A 205 11.79 27.36 -12.48
C ASP A 205 10.41 27.91 -12.08
N GLU A 206 9.65 28.45 -13.01
CA GLU A 206 8.30 28.96 -12.79
C GLU A 206 7.29 27.83 -12.47
N GLU A 207 7.41 26.67 -13.12
CA GLU A 207 6.57 25.50 -12.84
C GLU A 207 6.90 24.92 -11.45
N LEU A 208 8.19 24.88 -11.07
CA LEU A 208 8.59 24.48 -9.73
C LEU A 208 8.08 25.46 -8.67
N GLU A 209 8.15 26.78 -8.93
CA GLU A 209 7.59 27.78 -8.03
C GLU A 209 6.07 27.61 -7.83
N GLN A 210 5.34 27.24 -8.88
CA GLN A 210 3.90 26.91 -8.75
C GLN A 210 3.66 25.70 -7.85
N ILE A 211 4.48 24.66 -7.92
CA ILE A 211 4.39 23.49 -7.05
C ILE A 211 4.73 23.88 -5.60
N GLU A 212 5.80 24.65 -5.39
CA GLU A 212 6.19 25.18 -4.08
C GLU A 212 5.09 26.05 -3.46
N ASN A 213 4.39 26.83 -4.28
CA ASN A 213 3.25 27.63 -3.84
C ASN A 213 2.06 26.76 -3.41
N ILE A 214 1.86 25.56 -4.01
CA ILE A 214 0.86 24.62 -3.51
C ILE A 214 1.28 24.15 -2.12
N TYR A 215 2.52 23.68 -1.94
CA TYR A 215 3.03 23.24 -0.63
C TYR A 215 2.89 24.32 0.45
N ALA A 216 3.26 25.56 0.13
CA ALA A 216 3.18 26.67 1.06
C ALA A 216 1.75 27.02 1.52
N ASN A 217 0.75 26.60 0.75
CA ASN A 217 -0.67 26.84 1.02
C ASN A 217 -1.45 25.58 1.42
N GLU A 218 -0.78 24.43 1.61
CA GLU A 218 -1.42 23.25 2.14
C GLU A 218 -1.92 23.52 3.56
N HIS A 219 -3.17 23.16 3.82
CA HIS A 219 -3.79 23.36 5.12
C HIS A 219 -3.83 22.06 5.91
N VAL A 220 -3.28 22.09 7.11
CA VAL A 220 -3.36 21.01 8.08
C VAL A 220 -4.32 21.44 9.19
N GLN A 221 -5.45 20.75 9.32
CA GLN A 221 -6.48 21.04 10.34
C GLN A 221 -5.93 20.86 11.78
N GLY A 222 -5.08 19.85 11.99
CA GLY A 222 -4.42 19.59 13.26
C GLY A 222 -5.41 19.45 14.43
N CYS A 223 -5.12 20.14 15.55
CA CYS A 223 -5.97 20.10 16.74
C CYS A 223 -7.26 20.95 16.65
N GLU A 224 -7.42 21.75 15.63
CA GLU A 224 -8.65 22.48 15.39
C GLU A 224 -9.74 21.50 14.95
N LYS A 225 -10.90 21.57 15.61
CA LYS A 225 -11.96 20.59 15.36
C LYS A 225 -12.72 20.94 14.08
N ARG A 226 -12.78 19.99 13.16
CA ARG A 226 -13.73 20.01 12.04
C ARG A 226 -15.03 19.36 12.48
N TYR A 227 -16.04 20.15 12.75
CA TYR A 227 -17.32 19.62 13.18
C TYR A 227 -18.18 19.13 12.00
N PHE A 228 -18.87 18.02 12.22
CA PHE A 228 -19.81 17.44 11.24
C PHE A 228 -20.86 18.44 10.77
N GLU A 229 -21.35 19.31 11.66
CA GLU A 229 -22.38 20.31 11.36
C GLU A 229 -21.86 21.37 10.36
N ASP A 230 -20.58 21.66 10.40
CA ASP A 230 -19.96 22.72 9.59
C ASP A 230 -19.51 22.23 8.19
N VAL A 231 -19.74 20.94 7.87
CA VAL A 231 -19.39 20.33 6.60
C VAL A 231 -20.65 20.16 5.76
N ALA A 232 -20.59 20.50 4.47
CA ALA A 232 -21.66 20.35 3.49
C ALA A 232 -21.26 19.45 2.31
N GLU A 233 -22.25 18.83 1.66
CA GLU A 233 -22.03 18.14 0.40
C GLU A 233 -21.52 19.13 -0.66
N GLY A 234 -20.49 18.72 -1.42
CA GLY A 234 -19.81 19.53 -2.40
C GLY A 234 -18.63 20.33 -1.87
N ASP A 235 -18.43 20.41 -0.54
CA ASP A 235 -17.27 21.11 0.03
C ASP A 235 -15.97 20.50 -0.50
N SER A 236 -15.02 21.39 -0.85
CA SER A 236 -13.67 21.03 -1.26
C SER A 236 -12.83 20.61 -0.05
N LEU A 237 -12.00 19.57 -0.23
CA LEU A 237 -11.00 19.19 0.76
C LEU A 237 -9.70 20.00 0.59
N GLY A 238 -9.60 20.85 -0.41
CA GLY A 238 -8.41 21.64 -0.74
C GLY A 238 -7.56 20.99 -1.83
N LEU A 239 -6.44 21.64 -2.14
CA LEU A 239 -5.45 21.18 -3.10
C LEU A 239 -4.14 20.88 -2.35
N GLN A 240 -3.57 19.72 -2.61
CA GLN A 240 -2.19 19.38 -2.24
C GLN A 240 -1.40 18.92 -3.47
N ALA A 241 -0.08 18.95 -3.36
CA ALA A 241 0.82 18.37 -4.34
C ALA A 241 1.66 17.25 -3.69
N LYS A 242 2.03 16.23 -4.48
CA LYS A 242 2.96 15.17 -4.07
C LYS A 242 3.97 14.93 -5.19
N GLY A 243 5.23 15.19 -4.93
CA GLY A 243 6.31 15.17 -5.93
C GLY A 243 6.68 16.60 -6.38
N PRO A 244 7.61 16.81 -7.32
CA PRO A 244 8.13 15.81 -8.28
C PRO A 244 8.85 14.64 -7.60
N LEU A 245 8.47 13.43 -7.98
CA LEU A 245 8.98 12.20 -7.37
C LEU A 245 10.47 12.00 -7.69
N THR A 246 11.28 11.76 -6.68
CA THR A 246 12.72 11.49 -6.81
C THR A 246 13.11 10.13 -6.24
N VAL A 247 14.30 9.65 -6.58
CA VAL A 247 14.88 8.46 -5.93
C VAL A 247 15.08 8.71 -4.44
N THR A 248 15.31 9.96 -4.02
CA THR A 248 15.43 10.32 -2.61
C THR A 248 14.16 10.01 -1.83
N ASP A 249 12.97 10.25 -2.42
CA ASP A 249 11.69 9.93 -1.79
C ASP A 249 11.55 8.42 -1.56
N VAL A 250 11.97 7.60 -2.53
CA VAL A 250 12.00 6.14 -2.38
C VAL A 250 12.97 5.71 -1.26
N ILE A 251 14.15 6.35 -1.17
CA ILE A 251 15.11 6.06 -0.10
C ILE A 251 14.52 6.44 1.26
N CYS A 252 13.92 7.63 1.39
CA CYS A 252 13.27 8.08 2.62
C CYS A 252 12.14 7.14 3.03
N PHE A 253 11.31 6.72 2.09
CA PHE A 253 10.23 5.75 2.33
C PHE A 253 10.76 4.40 2.86
N HIS A 254 11.83 3.87 2.27
CA HIS A 254 12.48 2.66 2.77
C HIS A 254 13.09 2.85 4.16
N ALA A 255 13.79 3.96 4.38
CA ALA A 255 14.41 4.28 5.67
C ALA A 255 13.38 4.51 6.76
N GLY A 256 12.23 5.08 6.43
CA GLY A 256 11.14 5.37 7.34
C GLY A 256 10.46 4.12 7.93
N GLY A 257 10.57 2.97 7.27
CA GLY A 257 9.98 1.74 7.84
C GLY A 257 9.50 0.72 6.82
N TYR A 258 9.40 1.09 5.53
CA TYR A 258 9.10 0.11 4.49
C TYR A 258 10.18 -0.97 4.43
N GLY A 259 11.44 -0.58 4.64
CA GLY A 259 12.57 -1.48 4.79
C GLY A 259 12.89 -2.28 3.53
N PHE A 260 13.74 -3.29 3.73
CA PHE A 260 14.18 -4.18 2.65
C PHE A 260 13.99 -5.66 2.99
N THR A 261 13.10 -5.98 3.90
CA THR A 261 12.79 -7.37 4.23
C THR A 261 11.88 -7.98 3.16
N PRO A 262 12.17 -9.16 2.62
CA PRO A 262 13.28 -10.08 2.97
C PRO A 262 14.59 -9.85 2.20
N TYR A 263 14.70 -8.83 1.41
CA TYR A 263 15.63 -8.70 0.30
C TYR A 263 17.06 -8.42 0.74
N ALA A 264 17.30 -7.64 1.75
CA ALA A 264 18.62 -7.34 2.31
C ALA A 264 19.68 -6.82 1.29
N PRO A 265 20.71 -6.15 1.75
CA PRO A 265 21.78 -5.65 0.89
C PRO A 265 22.42 -6.74 0.04
N THR A 266 22.99 -6.39 -1.11
CA THR A 266 23.61 -7.35 -2.04
C THR A 266 25.02 -7.76 -1.65
N ALA A 267 25.69 -7.01 -0.76
CA ALA A 267 27.13 -7.06 -0.53
C ALA A 267 27.58 -7.82 0.73
N ASN A 268 26.80 -8.77 1.26
CA ASN A 268 27.18 -9.47 2.49
C ASN A 268 26.66 -10.92 2.55
N ARG A 269 26.99 -11.61 3.66
CA ARG A 269 26.60 -13.01 3.89
C ARG A 269 25.08 -13.22 3.86
N ARG A 270 24.29 -12.28 4.37
CA ARG A 270 22.83 -12.36 4.35
C ARG A 270 22.30 -12.34 2.92
N ALA A 271 22.83 -11.44 2.10
CA ALA A 271 22.52 -11.36 0.68
C ALA A 271 22.88 -12.65 -0.07
N HIS A 272 24.05 -13.24 0.22
CA HIS A 272 24.45 -14.54 -0.35
C HIS A 272 23.40 -15.62 -0.03
N LYS A 273 22.96 -15.71 1.23
CA LYS A 273 21.89 -16.66 1.64
C LYS A 273 20.57 -16.39 0.90
N ASN A 274 20.18 -15.12 0.76
CA ASN A 274 18.96 -14.74 0.05
C ASN A 274 19.04 -15.08 -1.44
N ARG A 275 20.15 -14.81 -2.10
CA ARG A 275 20.34 -15.19 -3.51
C ARG A 275 20.19 -16.70 -3.75
N ARG A 276 20.63 -17.51 -2.79
CA ARG A 276 20.43 -18.98 -2.87
C ARG A 276 18.99 -19.41 -2.62
N ARG A 277 18.27 -18.69 -1.74
CA ARG A 277 16.88 -19.02 -1.39
C ARG A 277 15.88 -18.55 -2.46
N ILE A 278 16.11 -17.37 -3.02
CA ILE A 278 15.21 -16.73 -4.00
C ILE A 278 16.02 -16.20 -5.21
N PRO A 279 16.71 -17.07 -5.95
CA PRO A 279 17.64 -16.65 -7.02
C PRO A 279 16.97 -15.81 -8.10
N ALA A 280 15.70 -16.05 -8.41
CA ALA A 280 14.95 -15.32 -9.44
C ALA A 280 14.69 -13.84 -9.06
N PHE A 281 14.85 -13.46 -7.79
CA PHE A 281 14.71 -12.09 -7.34
C PHE A 281 15.96 -11.23 -7.60
N TYR A 282 17.09 -11.86 -7.94
CA TYR A 282 18.36 -11.18 -8.18
C TYR A 282 18.74 -11.25 -9.64
N VAL A 283 18.88 -10.09 -10.26
CA VAL A 283 19.26 -9.93 -11.67
C VAL A 283 20.51 -9.07 -11.71
N LYS A 284 21.45 -9.41 -12.61
CA LYS A 284 22.70 -8.65 -12.75
C LYS A 284 22.40 -7.21 -13.19
N ASN A 285 23.02 -6.24 -12.53
CA ASN A 285 22.99 -4.84 -12.90
C ASN A 285 24.07 -4.53 -13.97
N GLU A 286 24.26 -3.26 -14.30
CA GLU A 286 25.24 -2.78 -15.30
C GLU A 286 26.69 -3.14 -14.98
N HIS A 287 27.01 -3.38 -13.71
CA HIS A 287 28.31 -3.83 -13.24
C HIS A 287 28.45 -5.36 -13.20
N GLY A 288 27.46 -6.11 -13.68
CA GLY A 288 27.42 -7.58 -13.63
C GLY A 288 27.18 -8.15 -12.22
N ILE A 289 26.77 -7.31 -11.25
CA ILE A 289 26.53 -7.68 -9.85
C ILE A 289 25.06 -8.13 -9.70
N PRO A 290 24.80 -9.32 -9.07
CA PRO A 290 23.44 -9.72 -8.75
C PRO A 290 22.76 -8.73 -7.81
N ASP A 291 21.77 -8.01 -8.29
CA ASP A 291 21.04 -6.96 -7.58
C ASP A 291 19.55 -7.27 -7.53
N VAL A 292 18.83 -6.64 -6.62
CA VAL A 292 17.40 -6.94 -6.39
C VAL A 292 16.53 -6.50 -7.57
N ALA A 293 15.59 -7.36 -7.97
CA ALA A 293 14.65 -7.03 -9.04
C ALA A 293 13.74 -5.83 -8.68
N GLN A 294 13.53 -5.60 -7.38
CA GLN A 294 12.76 -4.47 -6.85
C GLN A 294 13.36 -3.09 -7.21
N ARG A 295 14.63 -3.05 -7.64
CA ARG A 295 15.27 -1.79 -8.10
C ARG A 295 14.56 -1.12 -9.29
N LEU A 296 13.57 -1.78 -9.89
CA LEU A 296 12.69 -1.15 -10.87
C LEU A 296 12.06 0.17 -10.40
N HIS A 297 11.99 0.37 -9.07
CA HIS A 297 11.49 1.58 -8.46
C HIS A 297 12.51 2.73 -8.37
N TRP A 298 13.80 2.49 -8.65
CA TRP A 298 14.87 3.52 -8.58
C TRP A 298 15.94 3.39 -9.67
N ASP A 299 15.91 2.32 -10.46
CA ASP A 299 16.84 2.08 -11.57
C ASP A 299 16.07 2.15 -12.89
N PRO A 300 16.18 3.28 -13.65
CA PRO A 300 15.43 3.44 -14.90
C PRO A 300 15.88 2.45 -15.99
N VAL A 301 17.16 2.05 -16.00
CA VAL A 301 17.68 1.08 -16.99
C VAL A 301 17.03 -0.29 -16.78
N TRP A 302 16.94 -0.71 -15.54
CA TRP A 302 16.26 -1.96 -15.19
C TRP A 302 14.75 -1.89 -15.43
N ALA A 303 14.10 -0.79 -15.08
CA ALA A 303 12.68 -0.58 -15.34
C ALA A 303 12.36 -0.73 -16.84
N GLN A 304 13.17 -0.09 -17.70
CA GLN A 304 13.04 -0.22 -19.16
C GLN A 304 13.32 -1.64 -19.66
N ALA A 305 14.32 -2.32 -19.11
CA ALA A 305 14.66 -3.69 -19.50
C ALA A 305 13.52 -4.68 -19.25
N ILE A 306 12.65 -4.42 -18.25
CA ILE A 306 11.49 -5.25 -17.93
C ILE A 306 10.18 -4.76 -18.56
N GLY A 307 10.24 -3.70 -19.41
CA GLY A 307 9.12 -3.20 -20.20
C GLY A 307 8.34 -2.04 -19.60
N ASN A 308 8.86 -1.40 -18.56
CA ASN A 308 8.31 -0.14 -18.07
C ASN A 308 9.05 1.04 -18.69
N PRO A 309 8.40 2.15 -19.02
CA PRO A 309 9.07 3.29 -19.66
C PRO A 309 10.09 3.97 -18.74
N MET A 310 9.85 4.00 -17.44
CA MET A 310 10.70 4.61 -16.42
C MET A 310 10.56 3.88 -15.09
N ALA A 311 11.44 4.17 -14.13
CA ALA A 311 11.24 3.83 -12.72
C ALA A 311 10.00 4.56 -12.17
N TYR A 312 9.32 3.97 -11.20
CA TYR A 312 8.07 4.47 -10.65
C TYR A 312 7.94 4.17 -9.15
N ASP A 313 7.04 4.86 -8.48
CA ASP A 313 6.79 4.74 -7.04
C ASP A 313 6.23 3.36 -6.64
N TYR A 314 6.11 3.16 -5.35
CA TYR A 314 5.27 2.09 -4.77
C TYR A 314 3.82 2.56 -4.65
N GLY A 315 2.86 1.68 -4.98
CA GLY A 315 1.44 1.98 -4.73
C GLY A 315 1.16 2.36 -3.27
N VAL A 316 1.86 1.72 -2.34
CA VAL A 316 1.79 2.03 -0.89
C VAL A 316 2.22 3.46 -0.57
N MET A 317 3.13 4.08 -1.31
CA MET A 317 3.45 5.51 -1.12
C MET A 317 2.21 6.37 -1.39
N ARG A 318 1.47 6.07 -2.47
CA ARG A 318 0.24 6.80 -2.81
C ARG A 318 -0.88 6.57 -1.80
N GLU A 319 -1.00 5.37 -1.23
CA GLU A 319 -1.92 5.11 -0.11
C GLU A 319 -1.58 6.00 1.10
N ASN A 320 -0.28 6.21 1.39
CA ASN A 320 0.15 7.11 2.47
C ASN A 320 -0.14 8.58 2.14
N PHE A 321 0.11 9.03 0.91
CA PHE A 321 -0.24 10.39 0.48
C PHE A 321 -1.75 10.64 0.56
N LEU A 322 -2.56 9.63 0.20
CA LEU A 322 -4.01 9.68 0.35
C LEU A 322 -4.42 9.79 1.82
N TRP A 323 -3.84 8.97 2.69
CA TRP A 323 -4.11 9.03 4.13
C TRP A 323 -3.75 10.39 4.70
N GLN A 324 -2.56 10.91 4.41
CA GLN A 324 -2.11 12.24 4.86
C GLN A 324 -3.11 13.31 4.43
N TYR A 325 -3.47 13.35 3.13
CA TYR A 325 -4.44 14.30 2.61
C TYR A 325 -5.78 14.28 3.35
N LEU A 326 -6.30 13.08 3.61
CA LEU A 326 -7.54 12.91 4.36
C LEU A 326 -7.41 13.36 5.82
N ASN A 327 -6.28 13.04 6.46
CA ASN A 327 -6.01 13.39 7.85
C ASN A 327 -5.79 14.90 8.02
N ASP A 328 -5.07 15.52 7.09
CA ASP A 328 -4.85 16.97 7.07
C ASP A 328 -6.17 17.73 6.97
N TRP A 329 -7.12 17.23 6.17
CA TRP A 329 -8.45 17.83 6.09
C TRP A 329 -9.30 17.54 7.33
N ALA A 330 -9.27 16.32 7.85
CA ALA A 330 -10.19 15.87 8.90
C ALA A 330 -9.80 16.40 10.30
N GLY A 331 -8.51 16.53 10.58
CA GLY A 331 -7.96 16.92 11.89
C GLY A 331 -7.83 15.76 12.88
N ASP A 332 -7.15 16.05 14.00
CA ASP A 332 -6.71 15.05 14.97
C ASP A 332 -7.85 14.34 15.73
N ASP A 333 -9.00 14.98 15.85
CA ASP A 333 -10.15 14.42 16.56
C ASP A 333 -11.03 13.53 15.68
N ALA A 334 -10.80 13.52 14.36
CA ALA A 334 -11.51 12.68 13.41
C ALA A 334 -11.00 11.24 13.41
N ILE A 335 -11.77 10.35 12.81
CA ILE A 335 -11.36 8.97 12.53
C ILE A 335 -11.63 8.67 11.07
N ILE A 336 -10.58 8.37 10.31
CA ILE A 336 -10.72 7.78 8.99
C ILE A 336 -11.12 6.32 9.21
N VAL A 337 -12.37 6.00 8.86
CA VAL A 337 -12.96 4.69 9.13
C VAL A 337 -12.67 3.71 8.01
N HIS A 338 -12.82 4.17 6.79
CA HIS A 338 -12.65 3.37 5.60
C HIS A 338 -11.97 4.18 4.50
N VAL A 339 -11.09 3.53 3.74
CA VAL A 339 -10.48 4.11 2.53
C VAL A 339 -10.50 3.03 1.45
N HIS A 340 -10.98 3.38 0.27
CA HIS A 340 -10.87 2.56 -0.93
C HIS A 340 -10.14 3.35 -2.00
N ASP A 341 -9.13 2.76 -2.62
CA ASP A 341 -8.39 3.36 -3.73
C ASP A 341 -8.31 2.45 -4.94
N GLU A 342 -8.28 3.06 -6.11
CA GLU A 342 -7.96 2.44 -7.38
C GLU A 342 -6.71 3.09 -7.95
N ILE A 343 -5.67 2.29 -8.18
CA ILE A 343 -4.44 2.73 -8.85
C ILE A 343 -4.63 2.54 -10.37
N ARG A 344 -4.75 3.66 -11.10
CA ARG A 344 -5.13 3.66 -12.51
C ARG A 344 -3.95 3.86 -13.45
N LYS A 345 -2.94 4.60 -13.00
CA LYS A 345 -1.72 4.92 -13.78
C LYS A 345 -0.49 4.81 -12.90
N PHE A 346 0.66 4.59 -13.52
CA PHE A 346 1.94 4.70 -12.83
C PHE A 346 2.24 6.16 -12.48
N ASN A 347 2.98 6.34 -11.40
CA ASN A 347 3.58 7.60 -11.00
C ASN A 347 5.09 7.44 -11.18
N PHE A 348 5.62 7.99 -12.25
CA PHE A 348 7.02 7.83 -12.64
C PHE A 348 7.94 8.81 -11.91
N MET A 349 9.24 8.50 -11.91
CA MET A 349 10.25 9.46 -11.45
C MET A 349 10.12 10.77 -12.21
N GLY A 350 10.10 11.87 -11.46
CA GLY A 350 9.84 13.20 -11.96
C GLY A 350 8.36 13.60 -11.98
N ASP A 351 7.42 12.69 -11.84
CA ASP A 351 5.99 13.05 -11.85
C ASP A 351 5.58 13.79 -10.57
N VAL A 352 4.72 14.80 -10.75
CA VAL A 352 4.01 15.47 -9.66
C VAL A 352 2.53 15.10 -9.70
N GLN A 353 1.95 14.84 -8.54
CA GLN A 353 0.53 14.53 -8.38
C GLN A 353 -0.17 15.71 -7.72
N ARG A 354 -1.20 16.26 -8.37
CA ARG A 354 -2.15 17.20 -7.75
C ARG A 354 -3.26 16.39 -7.13
N VAL A 355 -3.46 16.58 -5.82
CA VAL A 355 -4.46 15.85 -5.02
C VAL A 355 -5.59 16.79 -4.69
N THR A 356 -6.79 16.42 -5.09
CA THR A 356 -8.02 17.16 -4.80
C THR A 356 -9.08 16.23 -4.27
N GLY A 357 -9.99 16.76 -3.48
CA GLY A 357 -11.11 15.98 -2.95
C GLY A 357 -12.34 16.83 -2.73
N LYS A 358 -13.47 16.14 -2.58
CA LYS A 358 -14.76 16.76 -2.28
C LYS A 358 -15.60 15.86 -1.38
N VAL A 359 -16.44 16.50 -0.58
CA VAL A 359 -17.48 15.82 0.19
C VAL A 359 -18.57 15.33 -0.77
N LEU A 360 -18.89 14.03 -0.68
CA LEU A 360 -19.95 13.41 -1.46
C LEU A 360 -21.31 13.43 -0.74
N GLY A 361 -21.27 13.44 0.58
CA GLY A 361 -22.46 13.42 1.42
C GLY A 361 -22.09 13.18 2.88
N LYS A 362 -23.09 13.32 3.74
CA LYS A 362 -22.94 13.06 5.17
C LYS A 362 -24.17 12.38 5.74
N ARG A 363 -23.99 11.56 6.77
CA ARG A 363 -25.04 10.83 7.45
C ARG A 363 -24.70 10.54 8.90
N VAL A 364 -25.73 10.26 9.68
CA VAL A 364 -25.58 9.68 11.00
C VAL A 364 -25.93 8.21 10.92
N GLU A 365 -25.00 7.35 11.28
CA GLU A 365 -25.17 5.90 11.23
C GLU A 365 -24.54 5.26 12.47
N HIS A 366 -25.28 4.37 13.15
CA HIS A 366 -24.86 3.76 14.42
C HIS A 366 -24.34 4.76 15.46
N GLY A 367 -24.94 5.95 15.50
CA GLY A 367 -24.55 7.03 16.41
C GLY A 367 -23.26 7.74 16.08
N GLN A 368 -22.66 7.46 14.90
CA GLN A 368 -21.47 8.14 14.38
C GLN A 368 -21.87 9.15 13.30
N ASN A 369 -21.18 10.28 13.28
CA ASN A 369 -21.35 11.34 12.30
C ASN A 369 -20.34 11.10 11.14
N LEU A 370 -20.83 10.50 10.07
CA LEU A 370 -20.01 10.03 8.95
C LEU A 370 -20.08 11.00 7.77
N VAL A 371 -18.92 11.27 7.18
CA VAL A 371 -18.77 12.04 5.95
C VAL A 371 -18.12 11.13 4.90
N ASP A 372 -18.77 11.02 3.74
CA ASP A 372 -18.18 10.33 2.59
C ASP A 372 -17.49 11.35 1.69
N VAL A 373 -16.28 11.04 1.28
CA VAL A 373 -15.46 11.92 0.44
C VAL A 373 -14.92 11.16 -0.78
N ALA A 374 -14.72 11.87 -1.88
CA ALA A 374 -13.95 11.38 -3.02
C ALA A 374 -12.63 12.15 -3.12
N VAL A 375 -11.57 11.45 -3.49
CA VAL A 375 -10.24 12.03 -3.71
C VAL A 375 -9.70 11.54 -5.05
N THR A 376 -9.06 12.44 -5.78
CA THR A 376 -8.45 12.14 -7.08
C THR A 376 -7.02 12.68 -7.12
N PHE A 377 -6.10 11.86 -7.64
CA PHE A 377 -4.73 12.27 -7.94
C PHE A 377 -4.59 12.42 -9.45
N VAL A 378 -4.14 13.56 -9.89
CA VAL A 378 -3.93 13.87 -11.31
C VAL A 378 -2.49 14.30 -11.51
N ASN A 379 -1.78 13.63 -12.42
CA ASN A 379 -0.38 13.97 -12.70
C ASN A 379 -0.27 15.22 -13.63
N GLN A 380 0.97 15.68 -13.90
CA GLN A 380 1.22 16.83 -14.77
C GLN A 380 0.84 16.62 -16.24
N ARG A 381 0.49 15.40 -16.64
CA ARG A 381 -0.05 15.07 -17.97
C ARG A 381 -1.57 15.03 -18.01
N ASP A 382 -2.23 15.55 -16.97
CA ASP A 382 -3.68 15.51 -16.76
C ASP A 382 -4.28 14.07 -16.76
N GLU A 383 -3.49 13.10 -16.35
CA GLU A 383 -3.94 11.72 -16.20
C GLU A 383 -4.33 11.44 -14.74
N GLU A 384 -5.52 10.87 -14.54
CA GLU A 384 -5.95 10.37 -13.23
C GLU A 384 -5.13 9.13 -12.87
N SER A 385 -4.27 9.26 -11.86
CA SER A 385 -3.39 8.19 -11.40
C SER A 385 -3.98 7.39 -10.23
N VAL A 386 -4.78 8.04 -9.38
CA VAL A 386 -5.52 7.42 -8.28
C VAL A 386 -6.92 8.00 -8.24
N ARG A 387 -7.90 7.12 -8.05
CA ARG A 387 -9.27 7.47 -7.66
C ARG A 387 -9.58 6.80 -6.34
N SER A 388 -10.15 7.55 -5.40
CA SER A 388 -10.42 7.03 -4.07
C SER A 388 -11.74 7.55 -3.51
N THR A 389 -12.30 6.76 -2.59
CA THR A 389 -13.37 7.19 -1.69
C THR A 389 -12.96 6.86 -0.27
N ALA A 390 -13.40 7.70 0.67
CA ALA A 390 -13.17 7.45 2.08
C ALA A 390 -14.39 7.80 2.90
N MET A 391 -14.49 7.17 4.08
CA MET A 391 -15.49 7.45 5.08
C MET A 391 -14.79 7.93 6.35
N ILE A 392 -15.17 9.11 6.81
CA ILE A 392 -14.54 9.80 7.92
C ILE A 392 -15.59 10.09 8.99
N ALA A 393 -15.35 9.67 10.22
CA ALA A 393 -16.17 10.04 11.37
C ALA A 393 -15.63 11.35 11.95
N LEU A 394 -16.47 12.38 12.00
CA LEU A 394 -16.13 13.69 12.51
C LEU A 394 -16.71 13.94 13.89
N PRO A 395 -16.04 14.76 14.73
CA PRO A 395 -16.63 15.27 15.95
C PRO A 395 -17.89 16.10 15.66
N SER A 396 -18.82 16.15 16.60
CA SER A 396 -20.01 16.96 16.54
C SER A 396 -20.02 17.97 17.67
N LYS A 397 -20.69 19.08 17.46
CA LYS A 397 -20.90 20.10 18.52
C LYS A 397 -21.70 19.54 19.70
N GLU A 398 -22.57 18.53 19.45
CA GLU A 398 -23.35 17.85 20.47
C GLU A 398 -22.63 16.63 21.08
N LYS A 399 -21.89 15.87 20.24
CA LYS A 399 -21.13 14.66 20.63
C LYS A 399 -19.68 14.82 20.19
N PRO A 400 -18.82 15.33 21.04
CA PRO A 400 -17.55 15.91 20.60
C PRO A 400 -16.53 14.92 20.02
N LEU A 401 -16.63 13.60 20.27
CA LEU A 401 -15.59 12.65 19.86
C LEU A 401 -16.18 11.44 19.15
N PRO A 402 -15.79 11.18 17.88
CA PRO A 402 -16.14 9.97 17.18
C PRO A 402 -15.44 8.75 17.79
N LEU A 403 -16.02 7.57 17.59
CA LEU A 403 -15.44 6.29 17.98
C LEU A 403 -15.11 5.46 16.74
N TYR A 404 -14.14 4.57 16.86
CA TYR A 404 -13.94 3.54 15.85
C TYR A 404 -15.17 2.64 15.77
N PRO A 405 -15.47 2.09 14.57
CA PRO A 405 -16.57 1.16 14.42
C PRO A 405 -16.31 -0.13 15.22
N GLU A 406 -17.39 -0.80 15.61
CA GLU A 406 -17.30 -2.12 16.20
C GLU A 406 -16.77 -3.14 15.20
N VAL A 407 -15.95 -4.07 15.69
CA VAL A 407 -15.48 -5.19 14.87
C VAL A 407 -16.62 -6.18 14.68
N PRO A 408 -16.95 -6.63 13.44
CA PRO A 408 -17.91 -7.69 13.22
C PRO A 408 -17.59 -8.93 14.05
N SER A 409 -18.60 -9.55 14.64
CA SER A 409 -18.43 -10.66 15.60
C SER A 409 -17.68 -11.85 15.02
N ASP A 410 -17.99 -12.24 13.79
CA ASP A 410 -17.34 -13.32 13.06
C ASP A 410 -15.83 -13.06 12.82
N LEU A 411 -15.50 -11.80 12.55
CA LEU A 411 -14.12 -11.35 12.37
C LEU A 411 -13.38 -11.37 13.71
N ALA A 412 -14.00 -10.87 14.78
CA ALA A 412 -13.42 -10.88 16.13
C ALA A 412 -13.19 -12.31 16.64
N GLU A 413 -14.15 -13.21 16.47
CA GLU A 413 -14.03 -14.62 16.84
C GLU A 413 -12.93 -15.33 16.07
N THR A 414 -12.81 -15.07 14.76
CA THR A 414 -11.74 -15.64 13.94
C THR A 414 -10.37 -15.13 14.40
N ALA A 415 -10.24 -13.83 14.66
CA ALA A 415 -9.00 -13.26 15.17
C ALA A 415 -8.59 -13.87 16.52
N ALA A 416 -9.55 -13.98 17.44
CA ALA A 416 -9.31 -14.60 18.74
C ALA A 416 -8.84 -16.06 18.62
N ARG A 417 -9.49 -16.87 17.76
CA ARG A 417 -9.10 -18.26 17.50
C ARG A 417 -7.70 -18.36 16.89
N MET A 418 -7.36 -17.50 15.93
CA MET A 418 -6.05 -17.49 15.29
C MET A 418 -4.95 -17.12 16.29
N MET A 419 -5.20 -16.14 17.16
CA MET A 419 -4.25 -15.73 18.21
C MET A 419 -4.13 -16.78 19.31
N ALA A 420 -5.22 -17.40 19.75
CA ALA A 420 -5.17 -18.51 20.71
C ALA A 420 -4.28 -19.64 20.18
N ARG A 421 -4.45 -20.01 18.91
CA ARG A 421 -3.61 -21.04 18.29
C ARG A 421 -2.14 -20.62 18.17
N HIS A 422 -1.88 -19.35 17.90
CA HIS A 422 -0.51 -18.78 17.90
C HIS A 422 0.16 -18.99 19.25
N TRP A 423 -0.52 -18.68 20.35
CA TRP A 423 0.01 -18.84 21.71
C TRP A 423 0.19 -20.31 22.11
N GLU A 424 -0.78 -21.18 21.81
CA GLU A 424 -0.65 -22.64 22.04
C GLU A 424 0.60 -23.25 21.36
N LEU A 425 0.98 -22.71 20.20
CA LEU A 425 2.19 -23.13 19.47
C LEU A 425 3.46 -22.43 19.98
N GLY A 426 3.40 -21.76 21.14
CA GLY A 426 4.52 -21.06 21.76
C GLY A 426 4.88 -19.77 21.00
N GLY A 427 3.90 -19.10 20.43
CA GLY A 427 4.00 -17.70 19.99
C GLY A 427 4.01 -16.75 21.18
N ASP A 428 4.61 -15.59 21.02
CA ASP A 428 4.75 -14.53 22.02
C ASP A 428 3.93 -13.28 21.64
#